data_f7408a820df39cc78cfdee1ff3d1470c
#
_entry.id   f7408a820df39cc78cfdee1ff3d1470c
#
_cell.length_a   1.000
_cell.length_b   1.000
_cell.length_c   1.000
_cell.angle_alpha   90.00
_cell.angle_beta   90.00
_cell.angle_gamma   90.00
#
_symmetry.space_group_name_H-M   'P 1'
#
loop_
_entity.id
_entity.type
_entity.pdbx_description
1 polymer ?
#
loop_
_entity_poly.entity_id
_entity_poly.type
_entity_poly.pdbx_seq_one_letter_code
_entity_poly.pdbx_strand_id
1 'polypeptide(L)'
;MRRAAFLVSPAHVFRVIPGTLNSMKVLVLGPGGREHAIIRALLRDPEVTEVHSAPGNAGIAQDVPVHAIDANDPAQATALARELNADLVVIGPEAPLVAGVSDALREAGFDVFGPSAAAAQLEGSKAFAKQVMEEASVPTARAYVAKNAAEAQAALDEFGAPYVVKDDGLAAGKGVVVTEDRAAALEHAQACFNAGGTVVIEEFLDGPEVSLFVISDGKNVLPLSPAQDFKRIFDNDEGPNTGGMGAYTPLPWLPEGFVQEVVEKVARPTVARMAERGTPFVGVLFCGLAVTNRGVRVIEFNARFGDPETQAVLARLRTPLGQLLRAAARGEISEGTELDWDPRTAVDVVMAAENYPGTPRKGDAISGLDEANALEGVHVIHAGTVVSGEEIHTAGGRVLAVVALGENLGAARDAAYEGIRAISWAGAQYRTDIALKAVENRIHIPAPRG
;
A
#
# COMPACT_ATOMS: atom_id res chain seq x y z
N MET A 1 -35.51 40.79 -1.47
CA MET A 1 -34.69 39.69 -0.97
C MET A 1 -34.77 38.52 -1.98
N ARG A 2 -33.80 38.42 -2.87
CA ARG A 2 -33.70 37.32 -3.88
C ARG A 2 -32.82 36.23 -3.29
N ARG A 3 -33.35 35.03 -3.09
CA ARG A 3 -32.59 33.85 -2.68
C ARG A 3 -31.79 33.37 -3.91
N ALA A 4 -30.47 33.38 -3.80
CA ALA A 4 -29.59 32.76 -4.74
C ALA A 4 -29.71 31.24 -4.52
N ALA A 5 -30.20 30.50 -5.52
CA ALA A 5 -30.14 29.06 -5.57
C ALA A 5 -28.71 28.66 -5.99
N PHE A 6 -27.99 28.03 -5.09
CA PHE A 6 -26.75 27.32 -5.45
C PHE A 6 -27.14 26.10 -6.29
N LEU A 7 -26.84 26.14 -7.58
CA LEU A 7 -26.87 24.98 -8.45
C LEU A 7 -25.67 24.09 -8.04
N VAL A 8 -25.98 23.01 -7.33
CA VAL A 8 -25.04 21.89 -7.15
C VAL A 8 -24.89 21.23 -8.52
N SER A 9 -23.68 21.29 -9.07
CA SER A 9 -23.34 20.57 -10.31
C SER A 9 -23.52 19.06 -10.07
N PRO A 10 -24.13 18.30 -11.00
CA PRO A 10 -24.29 16.87 -10.79
C PRO A 10 -22.92 16.19 -10.76
N ALA A 11 -22.67 15.45 -9.69
CA ALA A 11 -21.50 14.61 -9.55
C ALA A 11 -21.35 13.69 -10.78
N HIS A 12 -20.19 13.71 -11.40
CA HIS A 12 -19.87 12.80 -12.50
C HIS A 12 -19.59 11.41 -11.91
N VAL A 13 -20.63 10.58 -11.84
CA VAL A 13 -20.43 9.13 -11.63
C VAL A 13 -19.62 8.61 -12.81
N PHE A 14 -18.59 7.82 -12.54
CA PHE A 14 -17.80 7.14 -13.57
C PHE A 14 -18.78 6.26 -14.39
N ARG A 15 -19.36 6.82 -15.44
CA ARG A 15 -20.29 6.13 -16.31
C ARG A 15 -19.49 5.44 -17.40
N VAL A 16 -19.51 4.12 -17.40
CA VAL A 16 -19.22 3.32 -18.59
C VAL A 16 -20.12 3.82 -19.70
N ILE A 17 -19.56 4.51 -20.70
CA ILE A 17 -20.30 4.88 -21.91
C ILE A 17 -20.48 3.59 -22.70
N PRO A 18 -21.72 3.12 -22.96
CA PRO A 18 -21.93 1.95 -23.80
C PRO A 18 -21.61 2.32 -25.25
N GLY A 19 -20.44 1.99 -25.71
CA GLY A 19 -20.02 2.24 -27.06
C GLY A 19 -18.61 1.76 -27.30
N THR A 20 -18.46 0.60 -27.94
CA THR A 20 -17.24 -0.13 -28.24
C THR A 20 -16.44 -0.50 -26.97
N LEU A 21 -16.61 -1.75 -26.53
CA LEU A 21 -15.73 -2.38 -25.54
C LEU A 21 -14.29 -2.25 -26.06
N ASN A 22 -13.53 -1.32 -25.50
CA ASN A 22 -12.11 -1.22 -25.76
C ASN A 22 -11.44 -2.41 -25.06
N SER A 23 -11.07 -3.41 -25.84
CA SER A 23 -10.28 -4.54 -25.33
C SER A 23 -9.00 -4.02 -24.72
N MET A 24 -8.73 -4.36 -23.45
CA MET A 24 -7.52 -3.97 -22.73
C MET A 24 -6.76 -5.19 -22.27
N LYS A 25 -5.48 -5.26 -22.65
CA LYS A 25 -4.51 -6.25 -22.16
C LYS A 25 -3.63 -5.60 -21.10
N VAL A 26 -3.55 -6.20 -19.92
CA VAL A 26 -2.83 -5.65 -18.79
C VAL A 26 -1.71 -6.58 -18.36
N LEU A 27 -0.52 -6.02 -18.18
CA LEU A 27 0.63 -6.69 -17.56
C LEU A 27 0.81 -6.15 -16.13
N VAL A 28 0.79 -7.03 -15.14
CA VAL A 28 1.05 -6.69 -13.73
C VAL A 28 2.44 -7.21 -13.34
N LEU A 29 3.32 -6.31 -12.91
CA LEU A 29 4.66 -6.66 -12.47
C LEU A 29 4.72 -6.81 -10.94
N GLY A 30 5.22 -7.92 -10.48
CA GLY A 30 5.43 -8.26 -9.07
C GLY A 30 4.86 -9.62 -8.67
N PRO A 31 5.38 -10.23 -7.59
CA PRO A 31 5.01 -11.57 -7.16
C PRO A 31 4.10 -11.62 -5.92
N GLY A 32 3.73 -10.48 -5.33
CA GLY A 32 3.17 -10.44 -3.98
C GLY A 32 1.64 -10.52 -3.90
N GLY A 33 1.15 -10.49 -2.67
CA GLY A 33 -0.29 -10.48 -2.39
C GLY A 33 -1.00 -9.24 -2.94
N ARG A 34 -0.35 -8.09 -2.88
CA ARG A 34 -0.83 -6.85 -3.51
C ARG A 34 -1.09 -7.04 -5.00
N GLU A 35 -0.16 -7.63 -5.74
CA GLU A 35 -0.30 -7.91 -7.17
C GLU A 35 -1.43 -8.89 -7.43
N HIS A 36 -1.57 -9.94 -6.63
CA HIS A 36 -2.68 -10.87 -6.75
C HIS A 36 -4.05 -10.18 -6.54
N ALA A 37 -4.15 -9.30 -5.54
CA ALA A 37 -5.37 -8.52 -5.31
C ALA A 37 -5.69 -7.55 -6.47
N ILE A 38 -4.67 -6.90 -7.04
CA ILE A 38 -4.79 -6.06 -8.23
C ILE A 38 -5.30 -6.88 -9.42
N ILE A 39 -4.72 -8.05 -9.68
CA ILE A 39 -5.12 -8.95 -10.77
C ILE A 39 -6.59 -9.34 -10.62
N ARG A 40 -7.02 -9.75 -9.44
CA ARG A 40 -8.43 -10.11 -9.21
C ARG A 40 -9.38 -8.94 -9.38
N ALA A 41 -8.97 -7.72 -9.04
CA ALA A 41 -9.76 -6.53 -9.31
C ALA A 41 -9.82 -6.21 -10.82
N LEU A 42 -8.72 -6.38 -11.56
CA LEU A 42 -8.66 -6.21 -13.01
C LEU A 42 -9.56 -7.20 -13.75
N LEU A 43 -9.60 -8.46 -13.29
CA LEU A 43 -10.46 -9.50 -13.88
C LEU A 43 -11.96 -9.23 -13.73
N ARG A 44 -12.36 -8.30 -12.84
CA ARG A 44 -13.75 -7.84 -12.71
C ARG A 44 -14.08 -6.67 -13.64
N ASP A 45 -13.09 -6.06 -14.30
CA ASP A 45 -13.28 -4.96 -15.21
C ASP A 45 -13.73 -5.47 -16.60
N PRO A 46 -14.90 -5.07 -17.10
CA PRO A 46 -15.43 -5.59 -18.37
C PRO A 46 -14.61 -5.19 -19.61
N GLU A 47 -13.77 -4.15 -19.52
CA GLU A 47 -12.88 -3.75 -20.63
C GLU A 47 -11.54 -4.51 -20.60
N VAL A 48 -11.18 -5.15 -19.48
CA VAL A 48 -9.97 -5.97 -19.38
C VAL A 48 -10.24 -7.35 -19.95
N THR A 49 -9.62 -7.66 -21.07
CA THR A 49 -9.80 -8.94 -21.80
C THR A 49 -8.71 -9.95 -21.53
N GLU A 50 -7.52 -9.48 -21.21
CA GLU A 50 -6.38 -10.33 -20.83
C GLU A 50 -5.59 -9.68 -19.71
N VAL A 51 -5.19 -10.48 -18.72
CA VAL A 51 -4.25 -10.08 -17.66
C VAL A 51 -3.10 -11.07 -17.65
N HIS A 52 -1.87 -10.56 -17.62
CA HIS A 52 -0.66 -11.32 -17.45
C HIS A 52 0.10 -10.83 -16.23
N SER A 53 0.90 -11.68 -15.63
CA SER A 53 1.73 -11.30 -14.47
C SER A 53 3.17 -11.76 -14.66
N ALA A 54 4.11 -11.01 -14.07
CA ALA A 54 5.52 -11.36 -14.07
C ALA A 54 6.22 -10.84 -12.79
N PRO A 55 6.88 -11.70 -12.01
CA PRO A 55 6.96 -13.15 -12.18
C PRO A 55 5.72 -13.90 -11.67
N GLY A 56 4.83 -13.27 -10.89
CA GLY A 56 3.68 -13.89 -10.26
C GLY A 56 4.03 -14.84 -9.10
N ASN A 57 3.04 -15.60 -8.65
CA ASN A 57 3.15 -16.64 -7.63
C ASN A 57 2.17 -17.79 -7.93
N ALA A 58 2.09 -18.79 -7.04
CA ALA A 58 1.25 -19.98 -7.27
C ALA A 58 -0.25 -19.64 -7.41
N GLY A 59 -0.77 -18.70 -6.62
CA GLY A 59 -2.17 -18.28 -6.72
C GLY A 59 -2.45 -17.43 -7.96
N ILE A 60 -1.56 -16.52 -8.30
CA ILE A 60 -1.63 -15.73 -9.53
C ILE A 60 -1.65 -16.65 -10.77
N ALA A 61 -0.81 -17.69 -10.77
CA ALA A 61 -0.73 -18.65 -11.86
C ALA A 61 -2.02 -19.49 -12.05
N GLN A 62 -2.87 -19.58 -11.04
CA GLN A 62 -4.20 -20.19 -11.16
C GLN A 62 -5.19 -19.27 -11.85
N ASP A 63 -5.03 -17.95 -11.70
CA ASP A 63 -5.96 -16.95 -12.24
C ASP A 63 -5.56 -16.46 -13.64
N VAL A 64 -4.25 -16.28 -13.92
CA VAL A 64 -3.73 -15.68 -15.15
C VAL A 64 -2.38 -16.30 -15.59
N PRO A 65 -2.00 -16.17 -16.87
CA PRO A 65 -0.66 -16.55 -17.33
C PRO A 65 0.44 -15.76 -16.60
N VAL A 66 1.49 -16.46 -16.18
CA VAL A 66 2.67 -15.89 -15.54
C VAL A 66 3.92 -16.06 -16.41
N HIS A 67 4.83 -15.08 -16.31
CA HIS A 67 6.04 -15.03 -17.12
C HIS A 67 7.28 -14.87 -16.23
N ALA A 68 8.27 -15.74 -16.41
CA ALA A 68 9.49 -15.73 -15.63
C ALA A 68 10.47 -14.67 -16.18
N ILE A 69 10.42 -13.47 -15.62
CA ILE A 69 11.40 -12.40 -15.87
C ILE A 69 11.86 -11.79 -14.54
N ASP A 70 12.96 -11.06 -14.58
CA ASP A 70 13.30 -10.13 -13.51
C ASP A 70 12.49 -8.84 -13.69
N ALA A 71 11.50 -8.64 -12.83
CA ALA A 71 10.63 -7.46 -12.87
C ALA A 71 11.38 -6.15 -12.56
N ASN A 72 12.59 -6.22 -12.01
CA ASN A 72 13.45 -5.06 -11.76
C ASN A 72 14.33 -4.70 -12.98
N ASP A 73 14.35 -5.53 -14.01
CA ASP A 73 15.10 -5.27 -15.24
C ASP A 73 14.22 -4.54 -16.26
N PRO A 74 14.50 -3.24 -16.55
CA PRO A 74 13.71 -2.45 -17.49
C PRO A 74 13.66 -3.07 -18.90
N ALA A 75 14.74 -3.72 -19.36
CA ALA A 75 14.81 -4.33 -20.69
C ALA A 75 13.91 -5.56 -20.78
N GLN A 76 13.93 -6.45 -19.78
CA GLN A 76 13.07 -7.64 -19.73
C GLN A 76 11.59 -7.26 -19.61
N ALA A 77 11.25 -6.29 -18.73
CA ALA A 77 9.87 -5.83 -18.59
C ALA A 77 9.33 -5.22 -19.89
N THR A 78 10.13 -4.40 -20.57
CA THR A 78 9.75 -3.77 -21.85
C THR A 78 9.61 -4.81 -22.97
N ALA A 79 10.51 -5.78 -23.06
CA ALA A 79 10.42 -6.85 -24.05
C ALA A 79 9.15 -7.69 -23.87
N LEU A 80 8.82 -8.04 -22.63
CA LEU A 80 7.59 -8.79 -22.32
C LEU A 80 6.33 -7.97 -22.65
N ALA A 81 6.28 -6.69 -22.30
CA ALA A 81 5.14 -5.82 -22.62
C ALA A 81 4.91 -5.73 -24.14
N ARG A 82 5.97 -5.71 -24.96
CA ARG A 82 5.88 -5.75 -26.42
C ARG A 82 5.38 -7.08 -26.93
N GLU A 83 5.90 -8.20 -26.43
CA GLU A 83 5.49 -9.56 -26.81
C GLU A 83 3.99 -9.76 -26.58
N LEU A 84 3.49 -9.27 -25.43
CA LEU A 84 2.09 -9.40 -25.05
C LEU A 84 1.17 -8.37 -25.75
N ASN A 85 1.73 -7.36 -26.41
CA ASN A 85 0.99 -6.18 -26.89
C ASN A 85 0.16 -5.56 -25.75
N ALA A 86 0.77 -5.32 -24.61
CA ALA A 86 0.10 -4.77 -23.44
C ALA A 86 -0.42 -3.34 -23.72
N ASP A 87 -1.66 -3.07 -23.34
CA ASP A 87 -2.24 -1.72 -23.37
C ASP A 87 -1.91 -0.93 -22.11
N LEU A 88 -1.77 -1.61 -20.98
CA LEU A 88 -1.46 -1.03 -19.68
C LEU A 88 -0.47 -1.94 -18.95
N VAL A 89 0.55 -1.32 -18.36
CA VAL A 89 1.46 -1.99 -17.41
C VAL A 89 1.26 -1.41 -16.03
N VAL A 90 1.00 -2.27 -15.05
CA VAL A 90 0.83 -1.91 -13.63
C VAL A 90 2.03 -2.42 -12.85
N ILE A 91 2.74 -1.54 -12.16
CA ILE A 91 3.90 -1.90 -11.36
C ILE A 91 3.47 -1.96 -9.89
N GLY A 92 3.57 -3.16 -9.30
CA GLY A 92 3.15 -3.38 -7.91
C GLY A 92 4.18 -2.93 -6.87
N PRO A 93 5.41 -3.50 -6.87
CA PRO A 93 6.41 -3.22 -5.83
C PRO A 93 7.24 -1.96 -6.11
N GLU A 94 7.96 -1.49 -5.10
CA GLU A 94 8.81 -0.30 -5.15
C GLU A 94 10.12 -0.51 -5.92
N ALA A 95 10.72 -1.69 -5.83
CA ALA A 95 12.04 -1.95 -6.42
C ALA A 95 12.10 -1.72 -7.94
N PRO A 96 11.15 -2.19 -8.75
CA PRO A 96 11.11 -1.88 -10.18
C PRO A 96 10.95 -0.38 -10.46
N LEU A 97 10.20 0.35 -9.63
CA LEU A 97 10.00 1.80 -9.79
C LEU A 97 11.33 2.54 -9.65
N VAL A 98 12.07 2.25 -8.59
CA VAL A 98 13.39 2.87 -8.33
C VAL A 98 14.40 2.45 -9.40
N ALA A 99 14.28 1.23 -9.93
CA ALA A 99 15.14 0.73 -11.02
C ALA A 99 14.84 1.37 -12.40
N GLY A 100 13.80 2.19 -12.53
CA GLY A 100 13.47 2.89 -13.77
C GLY A 100 12.63 2.08 -14.76
N VAL A 101 11.95 1.03 -14.31
CA VAL A 101 11.10 0.20 -15.19
C VAL A 101 9.95 1.02 -15.78
N SER A 102 9.32 1.92 -15.00
CA SER A 102 8.28 2.81 -15.50
C SER A 102 8.79 3.74 -16.60
N ASP A 103 9.99 4.28 -16.43
CA ASP A 103 10.61 5.19 -17.40
C ASP A 103 10.83 4.49 -18.73
N ALA A 104 11.44 3.30 -18.70
CA ALA A 104 11.71 2.51 -19.90
C ALA A 104 10.43 2.09 -20.64
N LEU A 105 9.39 1.72 -19.92
CA LEU A 105 8.09 1.35 -20.51
C LEU A 105 7.41 2.56 -21.16
N ARG A 106 7.42 3.74 -20.53
CA ARG A 106 6.86 4.97 -21.10
C ARG A 106 7.65 5.41 -22.34
N GLU A 107 8.97 5.34 -22.30
CA GLU A 107 9.82 5.63 -23.46
C GLU A 107 9.52 4.70 -24.65
N ALA A 108 9.15 3.45 -24.35
CA ALA A 108 8.73 2.48 -25.35
C ALA A 108 7.26 2.66 -25.82
N GLY A 109 6.51 3.63 -25.28
CA GLY A 109 5.18 4.02 -25.70
C GLY A 109 4.02 3.30 -25.02
N PHE A 110 4.25 2.62 -23.90
CA PHE A 110 3.19 1.97 -23.11
C PHE A 110 2.50 2.93 -22.15
N ASP A 111 1.21 2.71 -21.90
CA ASP A 111 0.51 3.29 -20.75
C ASP A 111 1.04 2.59 -19.48
N VAL A 112 1.54 3.34 -18.51
CA VAL A 112 2.15 2.79 -17.29
C VAL A 112 1.52 3.41 -16.07
N PHE A 113 1.01 2.56 -15.19
CA PHE A 113 0.58 2.96 -13.85
C PHE A 113 1.69 2.61 -12.85
N GLY A 114 2.41 3.62 -12.44
CA GLY A 114 3.57 3.59 -11.55
C GLY A 114 4.44 4.82 -11.82
N PRO A 115 4.97 5.52 -10.79
CA PRO A 115 5.76 6.72 -10.97
C PRO A 115 7.10 6.46 -11.65
N SER A 116 7.70 7.51 -12.23
CA SER A 116 9.08 7.50 -12.69
C SER A 116 10.04 7.21 -11.53
N ALA A 117 11.28 6.80 -11.84
CA ALA A 117 12.31 6.61 -10.81
C ALA A 117 12.55 7.89 -10.00
N ALA A 118 12.51 9.06 -10.65
CA ALA A 118 12.64 10.35 -9.99
C ALA A 118 11.46 10.65 -9.05
N ALA A 119 10.22 10.37 -9.45
CA ALA A 119 9.04 10.55 -8.60
C ALA A 119 8.96 9.49 -7.49
N ALA A 120 9.43 8.28 -7.72
CA ALA A 120 9.49 7.21 -6.75
C ALA A 120 10.46 7.51 -5.58
N GLN A 121 11.29 8.56 -5.68
CA GLN A 121 12.11 9.03 -4.56
C GLN A 121 11.29 9.49 -3.36
N LEU A 122 10.00 9.77 -3.50
CA LEU A 122 9.10 9.98 -2.35
C LEU A 122 9.07 8.77 -1.39
N GLU A 123 9.33 7.55 -1.88
CA GLU A 123 9.54 6.35 -1.06
C GLU A 123 11.02 5.98 -0.95
N GLY A 124 11.79 6.17 -2.02
CA GLY A 124 13.20 5.80 -2.11
C GLY A 124 14.12 6.56 -1.18
N SER A 125 13.75 7.79 -0.79
CA SER A 125 14.48 8.63 0.17
C SER A 125 13.52 9.35 1.09
N LYS A 126 13.62 9.07 2.38
CA LYS A 126 12.81 9.76 3.41
C LYS A 126 13.22 11.23 3.56
N ALA A 127 14.51 11.53 3.37
CA ALA A 127 15.02 12.90 3.35
C ALA A 127 14.41 13.69 2.17
N PHE A 128 14.32 13.09 0.99
CA PHE A 128 13.67 13.70 -0.16
C PHE A 128 12.18 13.96 0.10
N ALA A 129 11.47 12.97 0.66
CA ALA A 129 10.07 13.14 1.03
C ALA A 129 9.85 14.28 2.03
N LYS A 130 10.72 14.40 3.04
CA LYS A 130 10.68 15.52 4.00
C LYS A 130 10.89 16.86 3.32
N GLN A 131 11.83 16.97 2.40
CA GLN A 131 12.06 18.18 1.62
C GLN A 131 10.82 18.57 0.80
N VAL A 132 10.21 17.61 0.10
CA VAL A 132 8.98 17.88 -0.69
C VAL A 132 7.83 18.32 0.21
N MET A 133 7.65 17.67 1.37
CA MET A 133 6.61 18.05 2.34
C MET A 133 6.84 19.46 2.90
N GLU A 134 8.07 19.82 3.22
CA GLU A 134 8.42 21.17 3.68
C GLU A 134 8.09 22.22 2.60
N GLU A 135 8.55 22.01 1.37
CA GLU A 135 8.30 22.89 0.24
C GLU A 135 6.82 23.07 -0.11
N ALA A 136 6.03 22.01 0.10
CA ALA A 136 4.59 21.99 -0.15
C ALA A 136 3.74 22.35 1.09
N SER A 137 4.36 22.66 2.22
CA SER A 137 3.70 22.93 3.51
C SER A 137 2.77 21.78 3.97
N VAL A 138 3.16 20.56 3.69
CA VAL A 138 2.43 19.34 4.11
C VAL A 138 2.72 19.05 5.58
N PRO A 139 1.68 18.86 6.42
CA PRO A 139 1.87 18.58 7.83
C PRO A 139 2.50 17.21 8.07
N THR A 140 3.64 17.21 8.73
CA THR A 140 4.41 16.00 9.07
C THR A 140 5.17 16.19 10.39
N ALA A 141 5.84 15.15 10.88
CA ALA A 141 6.73 15.24 12.02
C ALA A 141 7.92 16.15 11.72
N ARG A 142 8.36 16.93 12.71
CA ARG A 142 9.65 17.61 12.64
C ARG A 142 10.75 16.58 12.49
N ALA A 143 11.74 16.87 11.66
CA ALA A 143 12.78 15.92 11.33
C ALA A 143 14.14 16.57 11.13
N TYR A 144 15.20 15.80 11.41
CA TYR A 144 16.57 16.13 11.05
C TYR A 144 17.19 14.97 10.26
N VAL A 145 17.89 15.33 9.17
CA VAL A 145 18.71 14.38 8.41
C VAL A 145 20.12 14.39 9.04
N ALA A 146 20.48 13.31 9.70
CA ALA A 146 21.78 13.16 10.35
C ALA A 146 22.71 12.31 9.48
N LYS A 147 23.97 12.76 9.35
CA LYS A 147 25.02 12.11 8.55
C LYS A 147 26.10 11.46 9.42
N ASN A 148 26.06 11.71 10.71
CA ASN A 148 27.02 11.20 11.69
C ASN A 148 26.43 11.11 13.10
N ALA A 149 27.16 10.45 14.00
CA ALA A 149 26.68 10.21 15.36
C ALA A 149 26.43 11.50 16.16
N ALA A 150 27.22 12.54 15.96
CA ALA A 150 27.06 13.79 16.71
C ALA A 150 25.75 14.51 16.32
N GLU A 151 25.42 14.54 15.02
CA GLU A 151 24.16 15.11 14.52
C GLU A 151 22.98 14.27 15.02
N ALA A 152 23.10 12.92 15.02
CA ALA A 152 22.06 12.03 15.52
C ALA A 152 21.81 12.26 17.02
N GLN A 153 22.86 12.36 17.84
CA GLN A 153 22.73 12.65 19.27
C GLN A 153 22.00 13.96 19.52
N ALA A 154 22.39 15.03 18.81
CA ALA A 154 21.75 16.34 18.95
C ALA A 154 20.26 16.32 18.62
N ALA A 155 19.88 15.61 17.54
CA ALA A 155 18.49 15.48 17.15
C ALA A 155 17.66 14.67 18.17
N LEU A 156 18.22 13.56 18.70
CA LEU A 156 17.56 12.77 19.73
C LEU A 156 17.37 13.58 21.02
N ASP A 157 18.36 14.41 21.41
CA ASP A 157 18.27 15.26 22.60
C ASP A 157 17.19 16.35 22.44
N GLU A 158 17.01 16.87 21.23
CA GLU A 158 15.98 17.87 20.94
C GLU A 158 14.56 17.29 21.00
N PHE A 159 14.34 16.13 20.36
CA PHE A 159 12.99 15.56 20.27
C PHE A 159 12.58 14.79 21.54
N GLY A 160 13.53 14.13 22.21
CA GLY A 160 13.23 13.28 23.36
C GLY A 160 12.57 11.95 22.98
N ALA A 161 12.26 11.17 24.01
CA ALA A 161 11.58 9.88 23.86
C ALA A 161 10.05 10.04 23.66
N PRO A 162 9.40 9.14 22.93
CA PRO A 162 9.97 8.01 22.17
C PRO A 162 10.84 8.48 21.01
N TYR A 163 11.99 7.84 20.84
CA TYR A 163 12.93 8.17 19.76
C TYR A 163 12.54 7.49 18.47
N VAL A 164 12.53 8.25 17.35
CA VAL A 164 12.23 7.75 16.01
C VAL A 164 13.44 7.92 15.11
N VAL A 165 14.03 6.82 14.69
CA VAL A 165 15.21 6.78 13.82
C VAL A 165 14.89 5.96 12.58
N LYS A 166 14.99 6.58 11.41
CA LYS A 166 14.67 5.97 10.13
C LYS A 166 15.90 5.95 9.23
N ASP A 167 16.25 4.79 8.72
CA ASP A 167 17.22 4.66 7.63
C ASP A 167 16.70 5.43 6.39
N ASP A 168 17.55 6.24 5.78
CA ASP A 168 17.21 6.97 4.55
C ASP A 168 17.41 6.08 3.33
N GLY A 169 16.42 5.25 3.04
CA GLY A 169 16.46 4.33 1.92
C GLY A 169 15.31 3.33 1.94
N LEU A 170 15.27 2.45 0.94
CA LEU A 170 14.36 1.33 0.89
C LEU A 170 14.78 0.26 1.90
N ALA A 171 14.00 0.06 2.94
CA ALA A 171 14.32 -0.90 4.01
C ALA A 171 13.19 -1.89 4.32
N ALA A 172 12.16 -1.95 3.48
CA ALA A 172 11.01 -2.88 3.61
C ALA A 172 10.43 -2.93 5.04
N GLY A 173 10.26 -1.76 5.67
CA GLY A 173 9.76 -1.63 7.05
C GLY A 173 10.76 -1.95 8.16
N LYS A 174 11.96 -2.45 7.83
CA LYS A 174 13.00 -2.83 8.80
C LYS A 174 13.96 -1.70 9.15
N GLY A 175 13.96 -0.61 8.41
CA GLY A 175 14.83 0.54 8.62
C GLY A 175 14.32 1.58 9.61
N VAL A 176 13.23 1.30 10.32
CA VAL A 176 12.62 2.22 11.29
C VAL A 176 12.67 1.63 12.69
N VAL A 177 13.22 2.38 13.61
CA VAL A 177 13.21 2.07 15.04
C VAL A 177 12.46 3.15 15.79
N VAL A 178 11.50 2.73 16.59
CA VAL A 178 10.78 3.57 17.57
C VAL A 178 11.00 2.95 18.93
N THR A 179 11.65 3.69 19.84
CA THR A 179 12.06 3.15 21.13
C THR A 179 12.15 4.21 22.22
N GLU A 180 11.89 3.83 23.46
CA GLU A 180 12.17 4.64 24.65
C GLU A 180 13.66 4.61 25.04
N ASP A 181 14.40 3.63 24.54
CA ASP A 181 15.81 3.45 24.84
C ASP A 181 16.69 4.26 23.89
N ARG A 182 17.31 5.32 24.43
CA ARG A 182 18.23 6.20 23.70
C ARG A 182 19.47 5.44 23.16
N ALA A 183 19.95 4.43 23.89
CA ALA A 183 21.11 3.65 23.44
C ALA A 183 20.76 2.80 22.22
N ALA A 184 19.60 2.16 22.22
CA ALA A 184 19.10 1.41 21.07
C ALA A 184 18.88 2.31 19.85
N ALA A 185 18.37 3.53 20.04
CA ALA A 185 18.21 4.52 18.96
C ALA A 185 19.56 4.91 18.33
N LEU A 186 20.58 5.16 19.15
CA LEU A 186 21.93 5.49 18.69
C LEU A 186 22.62 4.31 18.02
N GLU A 187 22.44 3.10 18.53
CA GLU A 187 22.99 1.87 17.92
C GLU A 187 22.43 1.68 16.51
N HIS A 188 21.11 1.86 16.32
CA HIS A 188 20.50 1.79 14.99
C HIS A 188 21.06 2.86 14.04
N ALA A 189 21.15 4.12 14.50
CA ALA A 189 21.73 5.20 13.70
C ALA A 189 23.17 4.89 13.31
N GLN A 190 23.99 4.39 14.24
CA GLN A 190 25.39 4.02 13.98
C GLN A 190 25.51 2.88 12.97
N ALA A 191 24.61 1.88 13.04
CA ALA A 191 24.58 0.80 12.06
C ALA A 191 24.30 1.32 10.64
N CYS A 192 23.38 2.28 10.49
CA CYS A 192 23.12 2.94 9.21
C CYS A 192 24.35 3.73 8.70
N PHE A 193 25.02 4.48 9.55
CA PHE A 193 26.24 5.22 9.18
C PHE A 193 27.38 4.27 8.76
N ASN A 194 27.55 3.15 9.47
CA ASN A 194 28.56 2.16 9.13
C ASN A 194 28.29 1.50 7.77
N ALA A 195 27.02 1.43 7.35
CA ALA A 195 26.64 0.98 6.03
C ALA A 195 26.77 2.07 4.93
N GLY A 196 27.24 3.28 5.30
CA GLY A 196 27.43 4.41 4.37
C GLY A 196 26.16 5.22 4.11
N GLY A 197 25.09 4.98 4.89
CA GLY A 197 23.82 5.67 4.78
C GLY A 197 23.72 6.93 5.66
N THR A 198 22.58 7.59 5.56
CA THR A 198 22.13 8.66 6.44
C THR A 198 20.88 8.22 7.18
N VAL A 199 20.52 8.91 8.26
CA VAL A 199 19.28 8.65 8.98
C VAL A 199 18.42 9.90 9.05
N VAL A 200 17.10 9.69 9.07
CA VAL A 200 16.12 10.72 9.39
C VAL A 200 15.66 10.49 10.83
N ILE A 201 15.87 11.45 11.69
CA ILE A 201 15.42 11.44 13.08
C ILE A 201 14.23 12.36 13.20
N GLU A 202 13.12 11.84 13.74
CA GLU A 202 11.85 12.54 13.81
C GLU A 202 11.32 12.65 15.24
N GLU A 203 10.51 13.68 15.47
CA GLU A 203 9.65 13.67 16.65
C GLU A 203 8.63 12.54 16.55
N PHE A 204 8.28 11.94 17.69
CA PHE A 204 7.24 10.93 17.73
C PHE A 204 5.86 11.55 17.47
N LEU A 205 5.08 10.92 16.59
CA LEU A 205 3.68 11.28 16.33
C LEU A 205 2.77 10.35 17.14
N ASP A 206 2.07 10.93 18.12
CA ASP A 206 1.07 10.22 18.91
C ASP A 206 -0.27 10.18 18.18
N GLY A 207 -0.93 9.03 18.23
CA GLY A 207 -2.25 8.82 17.65
C GLY A 207 -2.34 7.59 16.75
N PRO A 208 -3.56 7.14 16.40
CA PRO A 208 -3.75 5.98 15.55
C PRO A 208 -3.27 6.27 14.12
N GLU A 209 -2.69 5.24 13.51
CA GLU A 209 -2.21 5.30 12.13
C GLU A 209 -3.33 4.99 11.13
N VAL A 210 -3.25 5.60 9.96
CA VAL A 210 -4.16 5.43 8.82
C VAL A 210 -3.36 5.33 7.55
N SER A 211 -3.71 4.38 6.70
CA SER A 211 -3.23 4.25 5.33
C SER A 211 -4.27 4.80 4.36
N LEU A 212 -3.92 5.80 3.57
CA LEU A 212 -4.78 6.32 2.50
C LEU A 212 -4.06 6.24 1.16
N PHE A 213 -4.63 5.48 0.24
CA PHE A 213 -4.18 5.49 -1.15
C PHE A 213 -4.82 6.63 -1.91
N VAL A 214 -4.01 7.37 -2.62
CA VAL A 214 -4.48 8.44 -3.51
C VAL A 214 -3.94 8.17 -4.91
N ILE A 215 -4.83 7.89 -5.86
CA ILE A 215 -4.47 7.73 -7.26
C ILE A 215 -4.16 9.12 -7.82
N SER A 216 -3.03 9.24 -8.50
CA SER A 216 -2.59 10.47 -9.16
C SER A 216 -2.30 10.23 -10.63
N ASP A 217 -2.72 11.17 -11.47
CA ASP A 217 -2.39 11.22 -12.90
C ASP A 217 -1.27 12.21 -13.24
N GLY A 218 -0.57 12.69 -12.21
CA GLY A 218 0.47 13.72 -12.31
C GLY A 218 -0.02 15.15 -12.03
N LYS A 219 -1.34 15.35 -11.99
CA LYS A 219 -1.99 16.65 -11.75
C LYS A 219 -3.20 16.51 -10.82
N ASN A 220 -4.10 15.62 -11.16
CA ASN A 220 -5.31 15.37 -10.40
C ASN A 220 -5.10 14.21 -9.42
N VAL A 221 -5.89 14.20 -8.36
CA VAL A 221 -5.82 13.20 -7.29
C VAL A 221 -7.19 12.63 -6.98
N LEU A 222 -7.24 11.33 -6.70
CA LEU A 222 -8.45 10.60 -6.39
C LEU A 222 -8.22 9.64 -5.21
N PRO A 223 -8.81 9.91 -4.04
CA PRO A 223 -8.61 9.07 -2.87
C PRO A 223 -9.40 7.77 -2.96
N LEU A 224 -8.81 6.69 -2.44
CA LEU A 224 -9.51 5.43 -2.19
C LEU A 224 -10.06 5.38 -0.75
N SER A 225 -10.62 4.24 -0.36
CA SER A 225 -11.10 4.04 1.01
C SER A 225 -9.92 3.95 1.99
N PRO A 226 -9.94 4.67 3.12
CA PRO A 226 -8.88 4.57 4.12
C PRO A 226 -8.88 3.18 4.76
N ALA A 227 -7.69 2.71 5.11
CA ALA A 227 -7.46 1.43 5.76
C ALA A 227 -6.53 1.59 6.98
N GLN A 228 -6.50 0.61 7.84
CA GLN A 228 -5.53 0.52 8.93
C GLN A 228 -4.82 -0.82 8.86
N ASP A 229 -3.50 -0.80 8.88
CA ASP A 229 -2.64 -1.99 8.89
C ASP A 229 -2.13 -2.30 10.30
N PHE A 230 -1.52 -3.48 10.44
CA PHE A 230 -0.96 -4.02 11.68
C PHE A 230 0.48 -4.44 11.44
N LYS A 231 1.43 -3.59 11.84
CA LYS A 231 2.85 -3.72 11.47
C LYS A 231 3.64 -4.70 12.33
N ARG A 232 3.24 -4.95 13.56
CA ARG A 232 3.96 -5.84 14.48
C ARG A 232 3.56 -7.30 14.25
N ILE A 233 4.51 -8.21 14.49
CA ILE A 233 4.29 -9.65 14.25
C ILE A 233 3.33 -10.30 15.25
N PHE A 234 3.31 -9.84 16.50
CA PHE A 234 2.50 -10.45 17.55
C PHE A 234 1.28 -9.59 17.94
N ASP A 235 0.31 -10.26 18.56
CA ASP A 235 -0.87 -9.60 19.13
C ASP A 235 -0.47 -8.46 20.08
N ASN A 236 -1.37 -7.48 20.24
CA ASN A 236 -1.16 -6.28 21.04
C ASN A 236 0.00 -5.38 20.57
N ASP A 237 0.33 -5.45 19.29
CA ASP A 237 1.41 -4.68 18.66
C ASP A 237 2.77 -4.93 19.32
N GLU A 238 3.05 -6.19 19.64
CA GLU A 238 4.31 -6.65 20.20
C GLU A 238 5.22 -7.29 19.14
N GLY A 239 6.49 -7.43 19.51
CA GLY A 239 7.51 -8.02 18.66
C GLY A 239 8.02 -7.07 17.57
N PRO A 240 8.86 -7.56 16.64
CA PRO A 240 9.45 -6.76 15.59
C PRO A 240 8.43 -6.28 14.55
N ASN A 241 8.78 -5.22 13.84
CA ASN A 241 8.06 -4.74 12.66
C ASN A 241 8.10 -5.76 11.52
N THR A 242 7.04 -5.79 10.75
CA THR A 242 6.85 -6.64 9.56
C THR A 242 6.47 -5.78 8.36
N GLY A 243 6.17 -6.41 7.24
CA GLY A 243 5.52 -5.75 6.09
C GLY A 243 4.04 -5.45 6.29
N GLY A 244 3.44 -5.92 7.39
CA GLY A 244 2.01 -5.84 7.72
C GLY A 244 1.40 -7.23 7.90
N MET A 245 0.65 -7.41 8.98
CA MET A 245 0.04 -8.70 9.37
C MET A 245 -1.48 -8.74 9.15
N GLY A 246 -2.03 -7.70 8.56
CA GLY A 246 -3.44 -7.60 8.22
C GLY A 246 -3.87 -6.15 8.08
N ALA A 247 -5.09 -5.95 7.58
CA ALA A 247 -5.69 -4.64 7.43
C ALA A 247 -7.21 -4.73 7.44
N TYR A 248 -7.87 -3.60 7.58
CA TYR A 248 -9.33 -3.50 7.42
C TYR A 248 -9.73 -2.14 6.86
N THR A 249 -10.89 -2.08 6.25
CA THR A 249 -11.47 -0.88 5.65
C THR A 249 -13.01 -1.04 5.54
N PRO A 250 -13.83 0.03 5.66
CA PRO A 250 -13.48 1.39 6.02
C PRO A 250 -13.14 1.53 7.51
N LEU A 251 -12.75 2.74 7.94
CA LEU A 251 -12.41 3.04 9.32
C LEU A 251 -13.54 3.84 9.99
N PRO A 252 -14.44 3.20 10.75
CA PRO A 252 -15.64 3.87 11.29
C PRO A 252 -15.33 4.91 12.38
N TRP A 253 -14.13 4.88 12.94
CA TRP A 253 -13.67 5.79 13.98
C TRP A 253 -13.04 7.09 13.46
N LEU A 254 -12.86 7.23 12.13
CA LEU A 254 -12.33 8.46 11.55
C LEU A 254 -13.35 9.59 11.63
N PRO A 255 -12.89 10.83 11.88
CA PRO A 255 -13.75 12.00 11.81
C PRO A 255 -14.38 12.19 10.42
N GLU A 256 -15.59 12.75 10.39
CA GLU A 256 -16.19 13.18 9.14
C GLU A 256 -15.29 14.19 8.42
N GLY A 257 -15.17 14.06 7.09
CA GLY A 257 -14.31 14.93 6.28
C GLY A 257 -12.81 14.59 6.32
N PHE A 258 -12.40 13.55 7.04
CA PHE A 258 -10.98 13.16 7.15
C PHE A 258 -10.30 12.96 5.79
N VAL A 259 -10.92 12.20 4.89
CA VAL A 259 -10.35 11.93 3.55
C VAL A 259 -10.18 13.22 2.76
N GLN A 260 -11.18 14.10 2.80
CA GLN A 260 -11.12 15.41 2.14
C GLN A 260 -10.00 16.28 2.72
N GLU A 261 -9.83 16.28 4.04
CA GLU A 261 -8.73 17.01 4.70
C GLU A 261 -7.35 16.50 4.20
N VAL A 262 -7.17 15.18 4.10
CA VAL A 262 -5.93 14.59 3.59
C VAL A 262 -5.69 14.96 2.12
N VAL A 263 -6.74 14.91 1.29
CA VAL A 263 -6.63 15.33 -0.11
C VAL A 263 -6.14 16.78 -0.22
N GLU A 264 -6.76 17.70 0.54
CA GLU A 264 -6.45 19.14 0.44
C GLU A 264 -5.12 19.51 1.08
N LYS A 265 -4.78 18.92 2.24
CA LYS A 265 -3.59 19.31 3.00
C LYS A 265 -2.35 18.46 2.68
N VAL A 266 -2.53 17.27 2.12
CA VAL A 266 -1.43 16.32 1.92
C VAL A 266 -1.26 15.94 0.45
N ALA A 267 -2.27 15.28 -0.15
CA ALA A 267 -2.10 14.66 -1.46
C ALA A 267 -1.97 15.70 -2.59
N ARG A 268 -2.91 16.63 -2.68
CA ARG A 268 -2.90 17.65 -3.73
C ARG A 268 -1.64 18.55 -3.68
N PRO A 269 -1.22 19.09 -2.52
CA PRO A 269 0.01 19.88 -2.45
C PRO A 269 1.27 19.07 -2.82
N THR A 270 1.34 17.80 -2.42
CA THR A 270 2.47 16.93 -2.74
C THR A 270 2.55 16.67 -4.25
N VAL A 271 1.45 16.29 -4.89
CA VAL A 271 1.39 16.04 -6.34
C VAL A 271 1.70 17.30 -7.13
N ALA A 272 1.14 18.44 -6.73
CA ALA A 272 1.44 19.73 -7.36
C ALA A 272 2.92 20.08 -7.25
N ARG A 273 3.53 19.89 -6.07
CA ARG A 273 4.95 20.17 -5.88
C ARG A 273 5.86 19.26 -6.70
N MET A 274 5.51 17.97 -6.82
CA MET A 274 6.23 17.05 -7.69
C MET A 274 6.17 17.47 -9.16
N ALA A 275 5.03 17.93 -9.64
CA ALA A 275 4.88 18.47 -11.00
C ALA A 275 5.72 19.74 -11.21
N GLU A 276 5.71 20.67 -10.26
CA GLU A 276 6.54 21.89 -10.29
C GLU A 276 8.04 21.57 -10.33
N ARG A 277 8.46 20.50 -9.68
CA ARG A 277 9.86 20.02 -9.72
C ARG A 277 10.23 19.34 -11.04
N GLY A 278 9.29 19.18 -11.97
CA GLY A 278 9.50 18.49 -13.24
C GLY A 278 9.50 16.95 -13.13
N THR A 279 9.01 16.42 -12.02
CA THR A 279 8.89 14.99 -11.74
C THR A 279 7.45 14.64 -11.37
N PRO A 280 6.48 14.79 -12.30
CA PRO A 280 5.08 14.53 -12.01
C PRO A 280 4.89 13.10 -11.51
N PHE A 281 4.03 12.93 -10.49
CA PHE A 281 3.76 11.64 -9.88
C PHE A 281 2.52 11.00 -10.51
N VAL A 282 2.72 9.92 -11.26
CA VAL A 282 1.64 9.12 -11.88
C VAL A 282 1.64 7.73 -11.25
N GLY A 283 0.62 7.43 -10.47
CA GLY A 283 0.54 6.17 -9.74
C GLY A 283 -0.26 6.30 -8.46
N VAL A 284 -0.01 5.43 -7.48
CA VAL A 284 -0.56 5.54 -6.13
C VAL A 284 0.41 6.26 -5.22
N LEU A 285 0.00 7.41 -4.71
CA LEU A 285 0.60 8.03 -3.55
C LEU A 285 -0.01 7.39 -2.30
N PHE A 286 0.73 6.53 -1.65
CA PHE A 286 0.36 5.97 -0.35
C PHE A 286 0.72 6.98 0.72
N CYS A 287 -0.29 7.51 1.40
CA CYS A 287 -0.12 8.39 2.54
C CYS A 287 -0.23 7.57 3.83
N GLY A 288 0.90 7.33 4.50
CA GLY A 288 0.94 6.82 5.87
C GLY A 288 0.76 7.98 6.83
N LEU A 289 -0.30 7.95 7.61
CA LEU A 289 -0.79 9.09 8.40
C LEU A 289 -0.92 8.74 9.86
N ALA A 290 -0.72 9.71 10.76
CA ALA A 290 -1.13 9.65 12.15
C ALA A 290 -2.23 10.70 12.40
N VAL A 291 -3.27 10.31 13.14
CA VAL A 291 -4.34 11.20 13.58
C VAL A 291 -3.98 11.71 14.98
N THR A 292 -3.27 12.84 15.03
CA THR A 292 -2.68 13.38 16.25
C THR A 292 -3.56 14.42 16.91
N ASN A 293 -3.17 14.88 18.11
CA ASN A 293 -3.80 16.02 18.79
C ASN A 293 -3.56 17.37 18.09
N ARG A 294 -2.70 17.40 17.06
CA ARG A 294 -2.44 18.55 16.18
C ARG A 294 -3.06 18.38 14.78
N GLY A 295 -4.01 17.45 14.63
CA GLY A 295 -4.61 17.07 13.36
C GLY A 295 -3.82 15.96 12.65
N VAL A 296 -4.16 15.74 11.37
CA VAL A 296 -3.49 14.73 10.54
C VAL A 296 -2.04 15.12 10.24
N ARG A 297 -1.13 14.13 10.34
CA ARG A 297 0.28 14.31 10.02
C ARG A 297 0.80 13.12 9.23
N VAL A 298 1.62 13.40 8.21
CA VAL A 298 2.25 12.36 7.42
C VAL A 298 3.37 11.71 8.21
N ILE A 299 3.32 10.38 8.30
CA ILE A 299 4.40 9.54 8.83
C ILE A 299 5.41 9.26 7.72
N GLU A 300 4.90 8.84 6.55
CA GLU A 300 5.70 8.51 5.38
C GLU A 300 4.84 8.52 4.11
N PHE A 301 5.49 8.63 2.95
CA PHE A 301 4.93 8.31 1.66
C PHE A 301 5.51 7.01 1.14
N ASN A 302 4.65 6.22 0.45
CA ASN A 302 5.11 5.17 -0.43
C ASN A 302 4.61 5.46 -1.86
N ALA A 303 5.38 5.00 -2.84
CA ALA A 303 5.18 5.34 -4.26
C ALA A 303 4.35 4.28 -5.01
N ARG A 304 3.64 3.44 -4.30
CA ARG A 304 2.92 2.27 -4.81
C ARG A 304 1.77 1.88 -3.87
N PHE A 305 0.93 0.97 -4.33
CA PHE A 305 -0.06 0.33 -3.46
C PHE A 305 0.60 -0.33 -2.24
N GLY A 306 -0.03 -0.25 -1.07
CA GLY A 306 0.39 -0.94 0.15
C GLY A 306 0.11 -2.44 0.10
N ASP A 307 0.78 -3.19 0.95
CA ASP A 307 0.57 -4.62 1.17
C ASP A 307 0.68 -4.88 2.68
N PRO A 308 -0.39 -5.21 3.41
CA PRO A 308 -1.60 -5.89 2.91
C PRO A 308 -2.84 -5.00 2.66
N GLU A 309 -2.80 -3.69 2.76
CA GLU A 309 -3.98 -2.82 2.69
C GLU A 309 -4.73 -2.96 1.35
N THR A 310 -4.02 -3.17 0.25
CA THR A 310 -4.60 -3.32 -1.10
C THR A 310 -5.58 -4.47 -1.16
N GLN A 311 -5.31 -5.56 -0.48
CA GLN A 311 -6.15 -6.74 -0.43
C GLN A 311 -7.54 -6.41 0.13
N ALA A 312 -7.61 -5.64 1.20
CA ALA A 312 -8.88 -5.21 1.80
C ALA A 312 -9.56 -4.11 0.98
N VAL A 313 -8.81 -3.09 0.55
CA VAL A 313 -9.36 -1.93 -0.18
C VAL A 313 -9.96 -2.34 -1.52
N LEU A 314 -9.23 -3.12 -2.33
CA LEU A 314 -9.71 -3.54 -3.65
C LEU A 314 -10.82 -4.60 -3.59
N ALA A 315 -10.94 -5.35 -2.49
CA ALA A 315 -12.08 -6.26 -2.28
C ALA A 315 -13.42 -5.50 -2.28
N ARG A 316 -13.42 -4.25 -1.83
CA ARG A 316 -14.60 -3.38 -1.78
C ARG A 316 -14.79 -2.50 -3.01
N LEU A 317 -13.79 -2.33 -3.85
CA LEU A 317 -13.88 -1.44 -5.02
C LEU A 317 -14.74 -2.08 -6.11
N ARG A 318 -15.85 -1.42 -6.50
CA ARG A 318 -16.72 -1.80 -7.62
C ARG A 318 -16.39 -1.05 -8.90
N THR A 319 -15.83 0.15 -8.78
CA THR A 319 -15.36 0.89 -9.95
C THR A 319 -14.36 0.05 -10.74
N PRO A 320 -14.50 -0.07 -12.06
CA PRO A 320 -13.60 -0.86 -12.90
C PRO A 320 -12.14 -0.40 -12.78
N LEU A 321 -11.28 -1.26 -12.25
CA LEU A 321 -9.91 -0.87 -11.88
C LEU A 321 -9.04 -0.60 -13.10
N GLY A 322 -9.11 -1.41 -14.14
CA GLY A 322 -8.30 -1.24 -15.35
C GLY A 322 -8.53 0.09 -16.03
N GLN A 323 -9.79 0.48 -16.18
CA GLN A 323 -10.18 1.78 -16.73
C GLN A 323 -9.66 2.93 -15.87
N LEU A 324 -9.77 2.81 -14.54
CA LEU A 324 -9.29 3.82 -13.60
C LEU A 324 -7.77 4.00 -13.66
N LEU A 325 -7.01 2.90 -13.65
CA LEU A 325 -5.55 2.95 -13.71
C LEU A 325 -5.04 3.44 -15.07
N ARG A 326 -5.72 3.09 -16.16
CA ARG A 326 -5.38 3.58 -17.50
C ARG A 326 -5.67 5.07 -17.64
N ALA A 327 -6.80 5.56 -17.12
CA ALA A 327 -7.10 6.99 -17.09
C ALA A 327 -6.01 7.76 -16.31
N ALA A 328 -5.57 7.24 -15.18
CA ALA A 328 -4.45 7.83 -14.44
C ALA A 328 -3.15 7.84 -15.25
N ALA A 329 -2.81 6.72 -15.90
CA ALA A 329 -1.60 6.61 -16.72
C ALA A 329 -1.57 7.62 -17.88
N ARG A 330 -2.74 8.04 -18.37
CA ARG A 330 -2.92 8.98 -19.48
C ARG A 330 -3.13 10.43 -19.09
N GLY A 331 -3.20 10.73 -17.79
CA GLY A 331 -3.50 12.08 -17.31
C GLY A 331 -4.97 12.49 -17.51
N GLU A 332 -5.89 11.54 -17.48
CA GLU A 332 -7.31 11.70 -17.82
C GLU A 332 -8.25 11.58 -16.60
N ILE A 333 -7.75 11.65 -15.38
CA ILE A 333 -8.60 11.66 -14.18
C ILE A 333 -9.37 12.98 -14.15
N SER A 334 -10.71 12.87 -14.06
CA SER A 334 -11.59 14.04 -13.91
C SER A 334 -11.75 14.42 -12.45
N GLU A 335 -11.66 15.71 -12.15
CA GLU A 335 -11.99 16.22 -10.81
C GLU A 335 -13.45 15.88 -10.45
N GLY A 336 -13.66 15.48 -9.20
CA GLY A 336 -14.99 15.11 -8.71
C GLY A 336 -15.47 13.73 -9.14
N THR A 337 -14.58 12.89 -9.70
CA THR A 337 -14.89 11.48 -9.95
C THR A 337 -15.27 10.80 -8.63
N GLU A 338 -16.45 10.19 -8.59
CA GLU A 338 -16.90 9.36 -7.48
C GLU A 338 -16.66 7.90 -7.79
N LEU A 339 -16.08 7.18 -6.82
CA LEU A 339 -15.86 5.73 -6.90
C LEU A 339 -17.04 4.97 -6.33
N ASP A 340 -17.36 3.85 -6.94
CA ASP A 340 -18.38 2.91 -6.46
C ASP A 340 -17.75 1.86 -5.54
N TRP A 341 -18.31 1.70 -4.36
CA TRP A 341 -17.83 0.81 -3.32
C TRP A 341 -18.86 -0.19 -2.89
N ASP A 342 -18.45 -1.43 -2.66
CA ASP A 342 -19.24 -2.38 -1.90
C ASP A 342 -19.49 -1.81 -0.48
N PRO A 343 -20.74 -1.74 -0.02
CA PRO A 343 -21.06 -1.18 1.29
C PRO A 343 -20.56 -2.04 2.46
N ARG A 344 -20.19 -3.31 2.20
CA ARG A 344 -19.66 -4.22 3.22
C ARG A 344 -18.28 -3.78 3.67
N THR A 345 -17.89 -4.22 4.85
CA THR A 345 -16.55 -4.04 5.42
C THR A 345 -15.64 -5.16 4.93
N ALA A 346 -14.36 -4.86 4.73
CA ALA A 346 -13.34 -5.84 4.42
C ALA A 346 -12.32 -5.95 5.56
N VAL A 347 -11.95 -7.16 5.90
CA VAL A 347 -10.84 -7.50 6.81
C VAL A 347 -9.95 -8.48 6.09
N ASP A 348 -8.64 -8.28 6.14
CA ASP A 348 -7.66 -9.28 5.73
C ASP A 348 -6.71 -9.63 6.87
N VAL A 349 -6.38 -10.91 6.96
CA VAL A 349 -5.46 -11.46 7.96
C VAL A 349 -4.34 -12.17 7.22
N VAL A 350 -3.10 -11.72 7.46
CA VAL A 350 -1.91 -12.30 6.85
C VAL A 350 -1.48 -13.54 7.60
N MET A 351 -1.17 -14.61 6.87
CA MET A 351 -0.50 -15.80 7.36
C MET A 351 0.95 -15.78 6.91
N ALA A 352 1.87 -15.87 7.85
CA ALA A 352 3.30 -15.84 7.63
C ALA A 352 3.98 -17.19 7.92
N ALA A 353 5.12 -17.41 7.29
CA ALA A 353 5.97 -18.58 7.52
C ALA A 353 6.66 -18.51 8.88
N GLU A 354 7.11 -19.68 9.36
CA GLU A 354 7.95 -19.76 10.56
C GLU A 354 9.21 -18.87 10.43
N ASN A 355 9.59 -18.24 11.51
CA ASN A 355 10.70 -17.29 11.66
C ASN A 355 10.48 -15.88 11.03
N TYR A 356 9.41 -15.66 10.27
CA TYR A 356 9.12 -14.30 9.79
C TYR A 356 8.90 -13.34 10.98
N PRO A 357 9.42 -12.10 10.98
CA PRO A 357 10.06 -11.34 9.89
C PRO A 357 11.58 -11.58 9.74
N GLY A 358 12.17 -12.52 10.45
CA GLY A 358 13.52 -12.99 10.20
C GLY A 358 13.60 -13.82 8.92
N THR A 359 14.60 -14.69 8.80
CA THR A 359 14.72 -15.60 7.65
C THR A 359 13.60 -16.64 7.68
N PRO A 360 12.64 -16.60 6.75
CA PRO A 360 11.48 -17.48 6.79
C PRO A 360 11.88 -18.91 6.41
N ARG A 361 11.24 -19.89 7.07
CA ARG A 361 11.27 -21.27 6.60
C ARG A 361 10.39 -21.40 5.37
N LYS A 362 10.91 -22.01 4.32
CA LYS A 362 10.23 -22.23 3.03
C LYS A 362 10.06 -23.72 2.75
N GLY A 363 9.10 -24.07 1.88
CA GLY A 363 8.90 -25.43 1.41
C GLY A 363 7.90 -26.24 2.22
N ASP A 364 7.13 -25.62 3.10
CA ASP A 364 6.05 -26.31 3.84
C ASP A 364 4.80 -26.40 2.96
N ALA A 365 4.20 -27.61 2.89
CA ALA A 365 2.95 -27.83 2.15
C ALA A 365 1.77 -27.13 2.83
N ILE A 366 0.97 -26.41 2.05
CA ILE A 366 -0.20 -25.68 2.50
C ILE A 366 -1.44 -26.52 2.25
N SER A 367 -2.28 -26.71 3.27
CA SER A 367 -3.56 -27.38 3.18
C SER A 367 -4.73 -26.45 3.52
N GLY A 368 -5.94 -26.78 3.06
CA GLY A 368 -7.17 -26.08 3.40
C GLY A 368 -7.49 -24.84 2.56
N LEU A 369 -6.80 -24.64 1.43
CA LEU A 369 -7.05 -23.49 0.54
C LEU A 369 -8.44 -23.55 -0.10
N ASP A 370 -8.86 -24.72 -0.57
CA ASP A 370 -10.16 -24.91 -1.22
C ASP A 370 -11.31 -24.74 -0.21
N GLU A 371 -11.13 -25.26 0.99
CA GLU A 371 -12.09 -25.13 2.09
C GLU A 371 -12.25 -23.67 2.49
N ALA A 372 -11.18 -22.91 2.60
CA ALA A 372 -11.23 -21.49 2.90
C ALA A 372 -11.90 -20.68 1.78
N ASN A 373 -11.56 -20.94 0.53
CA ASN A 373 -12.17 -20.26 -0.62
C ASN A 373 -13.65 -20.65 -0.85
N ALA A 374 -14.11 -21.76 -0.30
CA ALA A 374 -15.52 -22.16 -0.35
C ALA A 374 -16.42 -21.40 0.64
N LEU A 375 -15.84 -20.70 1.61
CA LEU A 375 -16.59 -19.88 2.57
C LEU A 375 -17.16 -18.63 1.89
N GLU A 376 -18.41 -18.30 2.19
CA GLU A 376 -19.07 -17.13 1.62
C GLU A 376 -18.35 -15.82 2.00
N GLY A 377 -18.05 -15.00 1.01
CA GLY A 377 -17.39 -13.71 1.20
C GLY A 377 -15.91 -13.80 1.56
N VAL A 378 -15.30 -14.98 1.57
CA VAL A 378 -13.89 -15.21 1.88
C VAL A 378 -13.10 -15.47 0.59
N HIS A 379 -11.93 -14.86 0.49
CA HIS A 379 -10.98 -15.02 -0.61
C HIS A 379 -9.57 -15.19 -0.06
N VAL A 380 -8.86 -16.18 -0.57
CA VAL A 380 -7.44 -16.37 -0.24
C VAL A 380 -6.58 -15.74 -1.32
N ILE A 381 -5.77 -14.77 -0.91
CA ILE A 381 -4.79 -14.07 -1.75
C ILE A 381 -3.41 -14.67 -1.47
N HIS A 382 -2.68 -15.02 -2.51
CA HIS A 382 -1.35 -15.59 -2.41
C HIS A 382 -0.25 -14.52 -2.49
N ALA A 383 0.77 -14.68 -1.65
CA ALA A 383 2.00 -13.90 -1.69
C ALA A 383 3.19 -14.86 -1.91
N GLY A 384 3.90 -15.23 -0.86
CA GLY A 384 5.04 -16.13 -0.95
C GLY A 384 4.63 -17.60 -1.09
N THR A 385 4.13 -17.99 -2.24
CA THR A 385 3.73 -19.36 -2.57
C THR A 385 4.34 -19.85 -3.87
N VAL A 386 4.57 -21.14 -3.97
CA VAL A 386 5.11 -21.83 -5.15
C VAL A 386 4.39 -23.17 -5.35
N VAL A 387 4.23 -23.58 -6.60
CA VAL A 387 3.75 -24.92 -6.94
C VAL A 387 4.91 -25.91 -6.83
N SER A 388 4.71 -27.00 -6.11
CA SER A 388 5.65 -28.11 -5.96
C SER A 388 4.93 -29.42 -6.18
N GLY A 389 5.09 -30.03 -7.36
CA GLY A 389 4.28 -31.16 -7.79
C GLY A 389 2.81 -30.76 -7.97
N GLU A 390 1.92 -31.40 -7.23
CA GLU A 390 0.49 -31.11 -7.22
C GLU A 390 0.07 -30.20 -6.04
N GLU A 391 1.02 -29.81 -5.19
CA GLU A 391 0.75 -29.06 -3.97
C GLU A 391 1.28 -27.61 -4.07
N ILE A 392 0.72 -26.75 -3.23
CA ILE A 392 1.19 -25.37 -3.03
C ILE A 392 2.02 -25.35 -1.74
N HIS A 393 3.21 -24.79 -1.82
CA HIS A 393 4.16 -24.70 -0.73
C HIS A 393 4.50 -23.24 -0.39
N THR A 394 4.93 -23.02 0.85
CA THR A 394 5.45 -21.72 1.29
C THR A 394 6.75 -21.39 0.57
N ALA A 395 6.89 -20.14 0.12
CA ALA A 395 8.07 -19.66 -0.63
C ALA A 395 8.51 -18.24 -0.21
N GLY A 396 7.98 -17.70 0.87
CA GLY A 396 8.30 -16.36 1.34
C GLY A 396 7.96 -16.16 2.80
N GLY A 397 8.17 -14.95 3.30
CA GLY A 397 7.86 -14.58 4.67
C GLY A 397 6.35 -14.46 4.91
N ARG A 398 5.70 -13.51 4.24
CA ARG A 398 4.24 -13.46 4.17
C ARG A 398 3.79 -14.41 3.06
N VAL A 399 2.91 -15.33 3.38
CA VAL A 399 2.56 -16.44 2.50
C VAL A 399 1.18 -16.25 1.88
N LEU A 400 0.19 -15.97 2.70
CA LEU A 400 -1.21 -15.77 2.29
C LEU A 400 -1.81 -14.56 3.00
N ALA A 401 -2.86 -14.00 2.42
CA ALA A 401 -3.79 -13.10 3.08
C ALA A 401 -5.21 -13.64 2.92
N VAL A 402 -5.91 -13.86 4.01
CA VAL A 402 -7.32 -14.28 4.00
C VAL A 402 -8.18 -13.04 4.11
N VAL A 403 -8.86 -12.70 3.02
CA VAL A 403 -9.70 -11.51 2.89
C VAL A 403 -11.15 -11.90 3.02
N ALA A 404 -11.91 -11.19 3.85
CA ALA A 404 -13.34 -11.43 4.01
C ALA A 404 -14.14 -10.12 3.96
N LEU A 405 -15.32 -10.20 3.34
CA LEU A 405 -16.33 -9.16 3.33
C LEU A 405 -17.45 -9.54 4.30
N GLY A 406 -17.94 -8.59 5.08
CA GLY A 406 -19.06 -8.76 6.01
C GLY A 406 -19.90 -7.51 6.14
N GLU A 407 -21.14 -7.66 6.57
CA GLU A 407 -22.11 -6.56 6.72
C GLU A 407 -21.64 -5.48 7.71
N ASN A 408 -20.74 -5.84 8.61
CA ASN A 408 -20.07 -4.95 9.54
C ASN A 408 -18.68 -5.47 9.87
N LEU A 409 -17.89 -4.69 10.61
CA LEU A 409 -16.50 -5.03 10.92
C LEU A 409 -16.37 -6.34 11.72
N GLY A 410 -17.27 -6.60 12.66
CA GLY A 410 -17.28 -7.83 13.43
C GLY A 410 -17.54 -9.06 12.55
N ALA A 411 -18.53 -8.98 11.68
CA ALA A 411 -18.87 -10.06 10.75
C ALA A 411 -17.74 -10.34 9.73
N ALA A 412 -17.13 -9.29 9.19
CA ALA A 412 -15.98 -9.44 8.29
C ALA A 412 -14.78 -10.09 8.99
N ARG A 413 -14.49 -9.65 10.23
CA ARG A 413 -13.44 -10.23 11.06
C ARG A 413 -13.70 -11.72 11.36
N ASP A 414 -14.90 -12.07 11.77
CA ASP A 414 -15.26 -13.46 12.08
C ASP A 414 -15.11 -14.36 10.86
N ALA A 415 -15.56 -13.91 9.69
CA ALA A 415 -15.41 -14.63 8.43
C ALA A 415 -13.94 -14.80 8.02
N ALA A 416 -13.10 -13.77 8.17
CA ALA A 416 -11.66 -13.86 7.89
C ALA A 416 -11.00 -14.94 8.77
N TYR A 417 -11.28 -14.95 10.06
CA TYR A 417 -10.74 -15.97 10.99
C TYR A 417 -11.33 -17.36 10.80
N GLU A 418 -12.54 -17.48 10.28
CA GLU A 418 -13.06 -18.77 9.84
C GLU A 418 -12.23 -19.33 8.68
N GLY A 419 -11.89 -18.51 7.71
CA GLY A 419 -10.96 -18.87 6.64
C GLY A 419 -9.56 -19.24 7.14
N ILE A 420 -9.02 -18.49 8.09
CA ILE A 420 -7.72 -18.78 8.73
C ILE A 420 -7.72 -20.20 9.36
N ARG A 421 -8.79 -20.56 10.07
CA ARG A 421 -8.88 -21.87 10.74
C ARG A 421 -8.93 -23.05 9.76
N ALA A 422 -9.36 -22.85 8.53
CA ALA A 422 -9.36 -23.88 7.49
C ALA A 422 -7.96 -24.18 6.94
N ILE A 423 -7.04 -23.20 6.99
CA ILE A 423 -5.71 -23.27 6.37
C ILE A 423 -4.66 -23.69 7.39
N SER A 424 -3.73 -24.55 7.00
CA SER A 424 -2.60 -24.93 7.86
C SER A 424 -1.34 -25.31 7.08
N TRP A 425 -0.20 -25.02 7.70
CA TRP A 425 1.12 -25.59 7.39
C TRP A 425 1.98 -25.54 8.65
N ALA A 426 3.10 -26.25 8.66
CA ALA A 426 3.99 -26.32 9.82
C ALA A 426 4.61 -24.93 10.11
N GLY A 427 4.42 -24.43 11.34
CA GLY A 427 4.97 -23.15 11.78
C GLY A 427 4.25 -21.91 11.24
N ALA A 428 3.03 -22.04 10.72
CA ALA A 428 2.22 -20.90 10.29
C ALA A 428 2.02 -19.89 11.44
N GLN A 429 2.20 -18.61 11.14
CA GLN A 429 2.02 -17.51 12.08
C GLN A 429 0.94 -16.55 11.57
N TYR A 430 0.09 -16.07 12.46
CA TYR A 430 -0.85 -14.99 12.21
C TYR A 430 -1.26 -14.31 13.51
N ARG A 431 -1.72 -13.08 13.43
CA ARG A 431 -2.28 -12.37 14.58
C ARG A 431 -3.74 -12.74 14.78
N THR A 432 -4.18 -12.76 16.03
CA THR A 432 -5.58 -13.06 16.39
C THR A 432 -6.41 -11.80 16.66
N ASP A 433 -5.77 -10.63 16.68
CA ASP A 433 -6.37 -9.34 17.08
C ASP A 433 -6.58 -8.35 15.94
N ILE A 434 -6.46 -8.77 14.66
CA ILE A 434 -6.70 -7.89 13.51
C ILE A 434 -8.11 -7.29 13.60
N ALA A 435 -8.20 -5.96 13.53
CA ALA A 435 -9.42 -5.15 13.65
C ALA A 435 -10.14 -5.21 15.02
N LEU A 436 -9.65 -5.97 15.99
CA LEU A 436 -10.35 -6.20 17.26
C LEU A 436 -10.59 -4.91 18.06
N LYS A 437 -9.58 -4.03 18.16
CA LYS A 437 -9.71 -2.74 18.86
C LYS A 437 -10.80 -1.85 18.24
N ALA A 438 -10.95 -1.90 16.91
CA ALA A 438 -11.98 -1.14 16.21
C ALA A 438 -13.38 -1.75 16.43
N VAL A 439 -13.52 -3.07 16.41
CA VAL A 439 -14.76 -3.77 16.74
C VAL A 439 -15.23 -3.43 18.16
N GLU A 440 -14.30 -3.35 19.10
CA GLU A 440 -14.57 -3.05 20.52
C GLU A 440 -14.61 -1.54 20.83
N ASN A 441 -14.56 -0.67 19.82
CA ASN A 441 -14.55 0.81 19.98
C ASN A 441 -13.42 1.30 20.93
N ARG A 442 -12.26 0.69 20.87
CA ARG A 442 -11.09 1.01 21.71
C ARG A 442 -10.02 1.83 21.01
N ILE A 443 -10.28 2.34 19.81
CA ILE A 443 -9.37 3.25 19.13
C ILE A 443 -9.66 4.67 19.57
N HIS A 444 -8.65 5.33 20.11
CA HIS A 444 -8.77 6.69 20.64
C HIS A 444 -7.92 7.66 19.83
N ILE A 445 -8.57 8.70 19.33
CA ILE A 445 -7.89 9.86 18.75
C ILE A 445 -7.54 10.80 19.88
N PRO A 446 -6.28 11.25 20.02
CA PRO A 446 -5.90 12.24 21.02
C PRO A 446 -6.72 13.51 20.88
N ALA A 447 -7.20 14.05 22.02
CA ALA A 447 -7.95 15.28 22.02
C ALA A 447 -7.12 16.45 21.47
N PRO A 448 -7.68 17.34 20.67
CA PRO A 448 -6.98 18.52 20.18
C PRO A 448 -6.38 19.33 21.34
N ARG A 449 -5.14 19.74 21.21
CA ARG A 449 -4.57 20.74 22.12
C ARG A 449 -5.18 22.09 21.72
N GLY A 450 -5.89 22.70 22.67
CA GLY A 450 -6.47 24.02 22.51
C GLY A 450 -5.42 25.13 22.32
#